data_1874877773eaf84e42f7bdde969faea8
#
_entry.id   1874877773eaf84e42f7bdde969faea8
#
_cell.length_a   1.000
_cell.length_b   1.000
_cell.length_c   1.000
_cell.angle_alpha   90.00
_cell.angle_beta   90.00
_cell.angle_gamma   90.00
#
_symmetry.space_group_name_H-M   'P 1'
#
loop_
_entity.id
_entity.type
_entity.pdbx_description
1 polymer ?
#
loop_
_entity_poly.entity_id
_entity_poly.type
_entity_poly.pdbx_seq_one_letter_code
_entity_poly.pdbx_strand_id
1 'polypeptide(L)'
;GRIVEEKGVIGDAKLATVIEQERAKTNQTTLVVDAGDAFQGLPISNSSKGEARAKILNEMDYDAMAVGNHEFDFGLDEAKKYKEILKFPLLSSNTYVDGARLFQASTIVDKNKDVEGDEFVVIGVTTPETATKTHPKNVKGVTFTEPIEEVNKVVEEVQAKAKAEGKDYKHYVVLAHLGVDTTTPVAWRGSTLAEALSKNPLLKGKRVTVIDGHSHTV
;
A
#
# COMPACT_ATOMS: atom_id res chain seq x y z
N GLY A 1 9.41 -7.81 3.26
CA GLY A 1 9.53 -6.71 2.32
C GLY A 1 10.73 -5.84 2.56
N ARG A 2 11.02 -4.96 1.64
CA ARG A 2 12.10 -4.01 1.79
C ARG A 2 11.59 -2.68 2.34
N ILE A 3 12.30 -2.14 3.30
CA ILE A 3 11.94 -0.89 3.96
C ILE A 3 13.05 0.12 3.71
N VAL A 4 12.71 1.29 3.15
CA VAL A 4 13.65 2.37 2.89
C VAL A 4 13.95 3.16 4.16
N GLU A 5 12.92 3.37 4.98
CA GLU A 5 13.05 3.99 6.28
C GLU A 5 12.11 3.29 7.24
N GLU A 6 12.64 2.64 8.27
CA GLU A 6 11.85 1.78 9.10
C GLU A 6 12.37 1.67 10.53
N LYS A 7 11.50 1.20 11.44
CA LYS A 7 11.84 0.96 12.84
C LYS A 7 11.74 -0.50 13.24
N GLY A 8 11.12 -1.35 12.42
CA GLY A 8 11.07 -2.76 12.72
C GLY A 8 10.01 -3.53 11.96
N VAL A 9 10.04 -4.83 12.17
CA VAL A 9 9.07 -5.77 11.60
C VAL A 9 8.45 -6.54 12.75
N ILE A 10 7.12 -6.70 12.75
CA ILE A 10 6.39 -7.34 13.84
C ILE A 10 5.49 -8.47 13.35
N GLY A 11 4.99 -9.25 14.28
CA GLY A 11 4.05 -10.34 14.05
C GLY A 11 4.65 -11.45 13.23
N ASP A 12 3.91 -11.93 12.26
CA ASP A 12 4.42 -12.84 11.25
C ASP A 12 5.44 -12.10 10.41
N ALA A 13 6.49 -11.73 11.01
CA ALA A 13 7.56 -10.82 10.62
C ALA A 13 7.78 -10.60 9.12
N LYS A 14 7.22 -11.46 8.29
CA LYS A 14 7.33 -11.39 6.84
C LYS A 14 6.40 -10.37 6.20
N LEU A 15 5.32 -10.01 6.88
CA LEU A 15 4.24 -9.25 6.28
C LEU A 15 3.98 -7.90 6.94
N ALA A 16 4.14 -7.82 8.25
CA ALA A 16 3.82 -6.59 8.97
C ALA A 16 5.05 -5.72 9.18
N THR A 17 4.90 -4.44 8.89
CA THR A 17 5.94 -3.43 9.13
C THR A 17 5.38 -2.34 10.02
N VAL A 18 6.16 -1.95 11.01
CA VAL A 18 5.81 -0.87 11.92
C VAL A 18 6.67 0.34 11.62
N ILE A 19 6.02 1.47 11.41
CA ILE A 19 6.69 2.75 11.22
C ILE A 19 6.37 3.62 12.43
N GLU A 20 7.40 4.14 13.05
CA GLU A 20 7.26 5.03 14.18
C GLU A 20 7.61 6.46 13.79
N GLN A 21 6.80 7.40 14.24
CA GLN A 21 7.04 8.81 14.04
C GLN A 21 7.02 9.52 15.37
N GLU A 22 8.10 10.19 15.71
CA GLU A 22 8.15 11.01 16.91
C GLU A 22 7.25 12.23 16.76
N ARG A 23 6.43 12.50 17.75
CA ARG A 23 5.57 13.66 17.81
C ARG A 23 6.07 14.63 18.83
N ALA A 24 6.36 14.48 19.87
CA ALA A 24 7.02 15.26 20.88
C ALA A 24 8.14 14.42 21.44
N LYS A 25 8.98 14.96 22.29
CA LYS A 25 10.17 14.26 22.80
C LYS A 25 9.88 12.92 23.48
N THR A 26 8.64 12.67 23.92
CA THR A 26 8.30 11.48 24.70
C THR A 26 7.22 10.61 24.09
N ASN A 27 6.57 11.09 23.01
CA ASN A 27 5.46 10.36 22.36
C ASN A 27 5.81 9.97 20.93
N GLN A 28 5.35 8.80 20.54
CA GLN A 28 5.51 8.28 19.19
C GLN A 28 4.17 7.84 18.62
N THR A 29 4.01 8.03 17.31
CA THR A 29 2.90 7.49 16.57
C THR A 29 3.36 6.26 15.82
N THR A 30 2.66 5.16 15.97
CA THR A 30 3.02 3.88 15.34
C THR A 30 2.04 3.55 14.22
N LEU A 31 2.56 3.31 13.03
CA LEU A 31 1.80 2.90 11.86
C LEU A 31 2.11 1.43 11.57
N VAL A 32 1.06 0.61 11.44
CA VAL A 32 1.19 -0.82 11.13
C VAL A 32 0.62 -1.08 9.74
N VAL A 33 1.47 -1.52 8.83
CA VAL A 33 1.12 -1.66 7.41
C VAL A 33 1.69 -2.93 6.80
N ASP A 34 1.13 -3.34 5.65
CA ASP A 34 1.60 -4.48 4.87
C ASP A 34 1.62 -4.10 3.39
N ALA A 35 2.67 -4.47 2.70
CA ALA A 35 2.88 -4.14 1.29
C ALA A 35 2.27 -5.16 0.30
N GLY A 36 1.38 -6.05 0.76
CA GLY A 36 0.60 -6.92 -0.12
C GLY A 36 0.91 -8.41 -0.03
N ASP A 37 0.11 -9.20 -0.76
CA ASP A 37 0.15 -10.66 -0.80
C ASP A 37 -0.19 -11.35 0.52
N ALA A 38 -0.98 -10.72 1.36
CA ALA A 38 -1.35 -11.28 2.66
C ALA A 38 -2.16 -12.57 2.54
N PHE A 39 -2.93 -12.73 1.48
CA PHE A 39 -3.77 -13.92 1.28
C PHE A 39 -3.09 -15.03 0.51
N GLN A 40 -2.10 -14.75 -0.30
CA GLN A 40 -1.24 -15.72 -0.99
C GLN A 40 -1.97 -16.98 -1.49
N GLY A 41 -3.04 -16.78 -2.27
CA GLY A 41 -3.78 -17.89 -2.86
C GLY A 41 -4.84 -18.52 -1.98
N LEU A 42 -5.24 -17.88 -0.89
CA LEU A 42 -6.33 -18.37 -0.05
C LEU A 42 -7.64 -17.64 -0.40
N PRO A 43 -8.66 -18.34 -0.92
CA PRO A 43 -9.96 -17.72 -1.17
C PRO A 43 -10.64 -17.37 0.16
N ILE A 44 -11.14 -16.16 0.29
CA ILE A 44 -11.86 -15.74 1.49
C ILE A 44 -13.31 -16.24 1.49
N SER A 45 -13.97 -16.17 0.34
CA SER A 45 -15.43 -16.31 0.28
C SER A 45 -15.95 -17.73 0.43
N ASN A 46 -15.15 -18.74 0.08
CA ASN A 46 -15.62 -20.14 0.00
C ASN A 46 -14.76 -21.09 0.82
N SER A 47 -13.97 -20.58 1.74
CA SER A 47 -13.03 -21.39 2.50
C SER A 47 -13.00 -20.94 3.95
N SER A 48 -13.15 -21.88 4.87
CA SER A 48 -12.98 -21.60 6.30
C SER A 48 -11.56 -21.09 6.62
N LYS A 49 -10.56 -21.50 5.82
CA LYS A 49 -9.20 -21.02 5.96
C LYS A 49 -9.06 -19.54 5.56
N GLY A 50 -9.74 -19.13 4.49
CA GLY A 50 -9.76 -17.74 4.06
C GLY A 50 -10.50 -16.85 5.06
N GLU A 51 -11.61 -17.31 5.61
CA GLU A 51 -12.33 -16.59 6.66
C GLU A 51 -11.50 -16.46 7.93
N ALA A 52 -10.82 -17.54 8.33
CA ALA A 52 -9.92 -17.51 9.48
C ALA A 52 -8.77 -16.54 9.25
N ARG A 53 -8.21 -16.51 8.06
CA ARG A 53 -7.14 -15.57 7.69
C ARG A 53 -7.61 -14.12 7.77
N ALA A 54 -8.79 -13.83 7.23
CA ALA A 54 -9.36 -12.49 7.29
C ALA A 54 -9.59 -12.06 8.75
N LYS A 55 -10.07 -12.96 9.59
CA LYS A 55 -10.27 -12.68 11.02
C LYS A 55 -8.95 -12.36 11.71
N ILE A 56 -7.92 -13.15 11.44
CA ILE A 56 -6.58 -12.90 12.01
C ILE A 56 -6.06 -11.53 11.56
N LEU A 57 -6.16 -11.21 10.27
CA LEU A 57 -5.72 -9.92 9.77
C LEU A 57 -6.48 -8.75 10.40
N ASN A 58 -7.79 -8.91 10.61
CA ASN A 58 -8.61 -7.89 11.26
C ASN A 58 -8.21 -7.69 12.74
N GLU A 59 -7.75 -8.74 13.40
CA GLU A 59 -7.30 -8.68 14.78
C GLU A 59 -5.88 -8.11 14.95
N MET A 60 -5.11 -8.02 13.87
CA MET A 60 -3.74 -7.51 13.91
C MET A 60 -3.65 -5.98 13.89
N ASP A 61 -4.79 -5.30 13.87
CA ASP A 61 -4.85 -3.83 13.91
C ASP A 61 -4.01 -3.13 12.83
N TYR A 62 -4.07 -3.65 11.60
CA TYR A 62 -3.46 -2.96 10.48
C TYR A 62 -4.13 -1.61 10.23
N ASP A 63 -3.33 -0.60 9.91
CA ASP A 63 -3.82 0.71 9.49
C ASP A 63 -4.11 0.77 8.00
N ALA A 64 -3.36 0.02 7.20
CA ALA A 64 -3.53 -0.08 5.76
C ALA A 64 -2.76 -1.27 5.20
N MET A 65 -3.14 -1.72 4.02
CA MET A 65 -2.47 -2.79 3.29
C MET A 65 -2.51 -2.49 1.80
N ALA A 66 -1.40 -2.69 1.10
CA ALA A 66 -1.39 -2.59 -0.36
C ALA A 66 -1.95 -3.88 -0.99
N VAL A 67 -2.53 -3.73 -2.17
CA VAL A 67 -2.98 -4.87 -2.97
C VAL A 67 -1.79 -5.46 -3.71
N GLY A 68 -1.57 -6.77 -3.55
CA GLY A 68 -0.56 -7.52 -4.28
C GLY A 68 -1.17 -8.36 -5.40
N ASN A 69 -0.32 -9.00 -6.19
CA ASN A 69 -0.78 -9.83 -7.29
C ASN A 69 -1.54 -11.08 -6.81
N HIS A 70 -1.20 -11.63 -5.66
CA HIS A 70 -1.87 -12.81 -5.13
C HIS A 70 -3.30 -12.56 -4.65
N GLU A 71 -3.70 -11.30 -4.43
CA GLU A 71 -5.09 -10.96 -4.12
C GLU A 71 -6.02 -11.20 -5.32
N PHE A 72 -5.46 -11.38 -6.53
CA PHE A 72 -6.21 -11.74 -7.73
C PHE A 72 -6.16 -13.22 -8.09
N ASP A 73 -5.54 -14.06 -7.27
CA ASP A 73 -5.40 -15.49 -7.59
C ASP A 73 -6.72 -16.22 -7.84
N PHE A 74 -7.80 -15.74 -7.27
CA PHE A 74 -9.14 -16.33 -7.44
C PHE A 74 -10.10 -15.41 -8.19
N GLY A 75 -9.58 -14.41 -8.90
CA GLY A 75 -10.34 -13.56 -9.79
C GLY A 75 -10.79 -12.24 -9.18
N LEU A 76 -11.42 -11.43 -10.02
CA LEU A 76 -11.86 -10.08 -9.67
C LEU A 76 -12.91 -10.06 -8.56
N ASP A 77 -13.88 -10.97 -8.61
CA ASP A 77 -14.94 -11.01 -7.61
C ASP A 77 -14.37 -11.28 -6.21
N GLU A 78 -13.40 -12.17 -6.11
CA GLU A 78 -12.75 -12.49 -4.85
C GLU A 78 -11.92 -11.28 -4.36
N ALA A 79 -11.23 -10.60 -5.28
CA ALA A 79 -10.49 -9.39 -4.94
C ALA A 79 -11.41 -8.29 -4.39
N LYS A 80 -12.60 -8.15 -4.96
CA LYS A 80 -13.61 -7.22 -4.45
C LYS A 80 -14.09 -7.58 -3.06
N LYS A 81 -14.20 -8.88 -2.75
CA LYS A 81 -14.60 -9.33 -1.42
C LYS A 81 -13.60 -9.01 -0.34
N TYR A 82 -12.31 -9.04 -0.66
CA TYR A 82 -11.28 -8.66 0.30
C TYR A 82 -11.51 -7.26 0.85
N LYS A 83 -11.84 -6.30 0.00
CA LYS A 83 -12.05 -4.93 0.47
C LYS A 83 -13.33 -4.76 1.29
N GLU A 84 -14.30 -5.66 1.16
CA GLU A 84 -15.54 -5.63 1.95
C GLU A 84 -15.36 -6.27 3.33
N ILE A 85 -14.57 -7.33 3.42
CA ILE A 85 -14.40 -8.14 4.63
C ILE A 85 -13.37 -7.53 5.59
N LEU A 86 -12.30 -6.94 5.05
CA LEU A 86 -11.23 -6.39 5.87
C LEU A 86 -11.65 -5.06 6.48
N LYS A 87 -11.33 -4.88 7.76
CA LYS A 87 -11.68 -3.68 8.54
C LYS A 87 -10.74 -2.50 8.28
N PHE A 88 -9.64 -2.74 7.58
CA PHE A 88 -8.68 -1.71 7.22
C PHE A 88 -8.67 -1.51 5.71
N PRO A 89 -8.24 -0.33 5.22
CA PRO A 89 -8.27 -0.08 3.78
C PRO A 89 -7.25 -0.91 3.01
N LEU A 90 -7.69 -1.48 1.89
CA LEU A 90 -6.82 -2.04 0.86
C LEU A 90 -6.55 -0.95 -0.16
N LEU A 91 -5.28 -0.72 -0.45
CA LEU A 91 -4.85 0.40 -1.26
C LEU A 91 -4.18 -0.04 -2.56
N SER A 92 -4.59 0.55 -3.66
CA SER A 92 -3.88 0.50 -4.93
C SER A 92 -4.23 1.70 -5.78
N SER A 93 -3.25 2.55 -6.04
CA SER A 93 -3.44 3.76 -6.84
C SER A 93 -3.62 3.47 -8.32
N ASN A 94 -3.11 2.33 -8.81
CA ASN A 94 -2.97 2.03 -10.23
C ASN A 94 -3.75 0.81 -10.71
N THR A 95 -4.76 0.36 -9.97
CA THR A 95 -5.62 -0.74 -10.39
C THR A 95 -6.99 -0.21 -10.78
N TYR A 96 -7.36 -0.39 -12.06
CA TYR A 96 -8.58 0.16 -12.66
C TYR A 96 -9.49 -0.92 -13.22
N VAL A 97 -10.78 -0.71 -13.07
CA VAL A 97 -11.84 -1.50 -13.72
C VAL A 97 -12.82 -0.51 -14.32
N ASP A 98 -13.09 -0.65 -15.62
CA ASP A 98 -14.01 0.24 -16.34
C ASP A 98 -13.68 1.75 -16.18
N GLY A 99 -12.40 2.07 -16.15
CA GLY A 99 -11.93 3.45 -16.05
C GLY A 99 -11.94 4.06 -14.65
N ALA A 100 -12.30 3.28 -13.64
CA ALA A 100 -12.31 3.75 -12.25
C ALA A 100 -11.38 2.89 -11.38
N ARG A 101 -10.77 3.49 -10.38
CA ARG A 101 -9.95 2.74 -9.44
C ARG A 101 -10.80 1.71 -8.69
N LEU A 102 -10.32 0.46 -8.65
CA LEU A 102 -10.99 -0.62 -7.95
C LEU A 102 -10.88 -0.50 -6.44
N PHE A 103 -9.73 -0.04 -5.98
CA PHE A 103 -9.42 0.15 -4.56
C PHE A 103 -9.16 1.63 -4.27
N GLN A 104 -9.16 1.99 -2.98
CA GLN A 104 -8.71 3.32 -2.60
C GLN A 104 -7.25 3.50 -3.00
N ALA A 105 -6.90 4.67 -3.54
CA ALA A 105 -5.53 4.99 -3.90
C ALA A 105 -4.68 5.25 -2.66
N SER A 106 -5.27 5.90 -1.66
CA SER A 106 -4.57 6.32 -0.45
C SER A 106 -5.54 6.43 0.73
N THR A 107 -4.96 6.55 1.92
CA THR A 107 -5.72 6.85 3.13
C THR A 107 -4.88 7.76 4.03
N ILE A 108 -5.54 8.51 4.88
CA ILE A 108 -4.89 9.32 5.90
C ILE A 108 -5.04 8.59 7.23
N VAL A 109 -3.94 8.29 7.88
CA VAL A 109 -3.93 7.64 9.18
C VAL A 109 -3.55 8.68 10.23
N ASP A 110 -4.50 8.99 11.09
CA ASP A 110 -4.35 9.94 12.18
C ASP A 110 -4.60 9.20 13.50
N LYS A 111 -3.54 8.74 14.13
CA LYS A 111 -3.60 7.94 15.35
C LYS A 111 -3.91 8.78 16.59
N ASN A 112 -3.61 10.06 16.54
CA ASN A 112 -3.88 10.97 17.65
C ASN A 112 -4.43 12.28 17.11
N LYS A 113 -5.75 12.42 17.18
CA LYS A 113 -6.46 13.57 16.63
C LYS A 113 -6.23 14.85 17.40
N ASP A 114 -5.62 14.77 18.57
CA ASP A 114 -5.28 15.94 19.39
C ASP A 114 -3.94 16.57 18.97
N VAL A 115 -3.18 15.89 18.07
CA VAL A 115 -1.89 16.36 17.58
C VAL A 115 -1.97 16.58 16.07
N GLU A 116 -1.63 17.79 15.63
CA GLU A 116 -1.53 18.10 14.21
C GLU A 116 -0.10 17.83 13.70
N GLY A 117 0.01 17.44 12.44
CA GLY A 117 1.30 17.24 11.79
C GLY A 117 1.89 15.84 11.99
N ASP A 118 1.21 14.95 12.71
CA ASP A 118 1.64 13.57 12.91
C ASP A 118 0.87 12.55 12.06
N GLU A 119 0.04 13.03 11.14
CA GLU A 119 -0.71 12.16 10.24
C GLU A 119 0.22 11.50 9.22
N PHE A 120 -0.13 10.27 8.83
CA PHE A 120 0.51 9.57 7.73
C PHE A 120 -0.39 9.58 6.50
N VAL A 121 0.17 9.96 5.35
CA VAL A 121 -0.47 9.70 4.07
C VAL A 121 0.04 8.34 3.59
N VAL A 122 -0.84 7.37 3.46
CA VAL A 122 -0.46 6.03 3.02
C VAL A 122 -1.00 5.80 1.61
N ILE A 123 -0.12 5.49 0.67
CA ILE A 123 -0.45 5.28 -0.74
C ILE A 123 -0.08 3.86 -1.11
N GLY A 124 -0.99 3.13 -1.76
CA GLY A 124 -0.71 1.79 -2.26
C GLY A 124 -0.41 1.81 -3.76
N VAL A 125 0.48 0.93 -4.20
CA VAL A 125 0.78 0.74 -5.62
C VAL A 125 1.06 -0.72 -5.90
N THR A 126 0.50 -1.24 -7.00
CA THR A 126 0.56 -2.65 -7.39
C THR A 126 1.41 -2.80 -8.65
N THR A 127 2.20 -3.86 -8.72
CA THR A 127 3.01 -4.13 -9.91
C THR A 127 2.13 -4.39 -11.14
N PRO A 128 2.41 -3.72 -12.28
CA PRO A 128 1.76 -4.07 -13.54
C PRO A 128 2.03 -5.51 -13.99
N GLU A 129 3.06 -6.17 -13.44
CA GLU A 129 3.30 -7.59 -13.66
C GLU A 129 2.13 -8.47 -13.21
N THR A 130 1.23 -7.95 -12.39
CA THR A 130 0.01 -8.66 -11.96
C THR A 130 -0.80 -9.15 -13.15
N ALA A 131 -0.78 -8.40 -14.26
CA ALA A 131 -1.48 -8.81 -15.48
C ALA A 131 -0.93 -10.12 -16.07
N THR A 132 0.31 -10.49 -15.74
CA THR A 132 0.96 -11.71 -16.27
C THR A 132 1.35 -12.70 -15.17
N LYS A 133 1.38 -12.30 -13.91
CA LYS A 133 1.81 -13.16 -12.78
C LYS A 133 0.65 -13.99 -12.21
N THR A 134 -0.59 -13.65 -12.48
CA THR A 134 -1.74 -14.46 -12.15
C THR A 134 -2.38 -14.99 -13.44
N HIS A 135 -3.33 -15.93 -13.34
CA HIS A 135 -3.98 -16.46 -14.53
C HIS A 135 -4.71 -15.32 -15.27
N PRO A 136 -4.58 -15.20 -16.61
CA PRO A 136 -5.16 -14.08 -17.35
C PRO A 136 -6.65 -13.84 -17.12
N LYS A 137 -7.43 -14.90 -16.94
CA LYS A 137 -8.86 -14.76 -16.67
C LYS A 137 -9.17 -14.09 -15.34
N ASN A 138 -8.23 -14.15 -14.37
CA ASN A 138 -8.42 -13.58 -13.04
C ASN A 138 -8.32 -12.05 -13.04
N VAL A 139 -7.70 -11.50 -14.07
CA VAL A 139 -7.52 -10.05 -14.22
C VAL A 139 -8.20 -9.50 -15.48
N LYS A 140 -9.14 -10.27 -16.06
CA LYS A 140 -9.89 -9.80 -17.21
C LYS A 140 -10.67 -8.54 -16.85
N GLY A 141 -10.52 -7.50 -17.66
CA GLY A 141 -11.14 -6.20 -17.41
C GLY A 141 -10.43 -5.33 -16.40
N VAL A 142 -9.32 -5.81 -15.82
CA VAL A 142 -8.50 -5.06 -14.88
C VAL A 142 -7.30 -4.45 -15.62
N THR A 143 -7.06 -3.18 -15.40
CA THR A 143 -5.93 -2.45 -16.00
C THR A 143 -5.01 -1.97 -14.86
N PHE A 144 -3.71 -2.15 -15.07
CA PHE A 144 -2.67 -1.64 -14.15
C PHE A 144 -1.88 -0.55 -14.87
N THR A 145 -1.91 0.66 -14.32
CA THR A 145 -1.19 1.79 -14.90
C THR A 145 0.23 1.90 -14.32
N GLU A 146 1.04 2.80 -14.90
CA GLU A 146 2.44 2.95 -14.51
C GLU A 146 2.58 3.45 -13.07
N PRO A 147 3.32 2.74 -12.21
CA PRO A 147 3.40 3.05 -10.79
C PRO A 147 3.86 4.46 -10.47
N ILE A 148 4.95 4.92 -11.09
CA ILE A 148 5.54 6.22 -10.80
C ILE A 148 4.55 7.34 -11.11
N GLU A 149 3.95 7.30 -12.29
CA GLU A 149 3.00 8.32 -12.73
C GLU A 149 1.77 8.36 -11.81
N GLU A 150 1.25 7.20 -11.45
CA GLU A 150 0.06 7.13 -10.59
C GLU A 150 0.34 7.59 -9.17
N VAL A 151 1.47 7.22 -8.60
CA VAL A 151 1.81 7.67 -7.25
C VAL A 151 2.00 9.19 -7.23
N ASN A 152 2.68 9.76 -8.22
CA ASN A 152 2.83 11.21 -8.33
C ASN A 152 1.48 11.91 -8.47
N LYS A 153 0.57 11.34 -9.25
CA LYS A 153 -0.79 11.85 -9.40
C LYS A 153 -1.55 11.84 -8.07
N VAL A 154 -1.44 10.77 -7.31
CA VAL A 154 -2.08 10.66 -6.00
C VAL A 154 -1.51 11.68 -5.02
N VAL A 155 -0.20 11.92 -5.04
CA VAL A 155 0.42 12.97 -4.22
C VAL A 155 -0.21 14.34 -4.55
N GLU A 156 -0.39 14.66 -5.82
CA GLU A 156 -1.05 15.90 -6.22
C GLU A 156 -2.50 15.96 -5.71
N GLU A 157 -3.26 14.89 -5.87
CA GLU A 157 -4.65 14.81 -5.42
C GLU A 157 -4.76 15.00 -3.90
N VAL A 158 -3.90 14.32 -3.15
CA VAL A 158 -3.89 14.39 -1.68
C VAL A 158 -3.54 15.79 -1.21
N GLN A 159 -2.52 16.41 -1.81
CA GLN A 159 -2.10 17.76 -1.39
C GLN A 159 -3.12 18.82 -1.78
N ALA A 160 -3.77 18.68 -2.93
CA ALA A 160 -4.84 19.60 -3.32
C ALA A 160 -6.01 19.55 -2.33
N LYS A 161 -6.41 18.35 -1.94
CA LYS A 161 -7.47 18.17 -0.95
C LYS A 161 -7.07 18.69 0.43
N ALA A 162 -5.83 18.41 0.85
CA ALA A 162 -5.29 18.88 2.11
C ALA A 162 -5.29 20.41 2.17
N LYS A 163 -4.82 21.04 1.11
CA LYS A 163 -4.80 22.51 1.01
C LYS A 163 -6.20 23.11 1.14
N ALA A 164 -7.20 22.49 0.50
CA ALA A 164 -8.59 22.94 0.60
C ALA A 164 -9.13 22.80 2.03
N GLU A 165 -8.61 21.86 2.81
CA GLU A 165 -8.99 21.62 4.20
C GLU A 165 -8.09 22.34 5.22
N GLY A 166 -7.12 23.12 4.75
CA GLY A 166 -6.18 23.82 5.62
C GLY A 166 -5.14 22.91 6.29
N LYS A 167 -4.85 21.77 5.68
CA LYS A 167 -3.91 20.79 6.23
C LYS A 167 -2.64 20.70 5.39
N ASP A 168 -1.54 20.27 6.04
CA ASP A 168 -0.26 20.07 5.40
C ASP A 168 0.38 18.80 5.98
N TYR A 169 0.31 17.70 5.23
CA TYR A 169 0.84 16.43 5.68
C TYR A 169 2.37 16.37 5.49
N LYS A 170 3.05 15.84 6.49
CA LYS A 170 4.51 15.82 6.55
C LYS A 170 5.12 14.46 6.23
N HIS A 171 4.39 13.37 6.46
CA HIS A 171 4.92 12.02 6.26
C HIS A 171 4.09 11.23 5.26
N TYR A 172 4.72 10.82 4.17
CA TYR A 172 4.14 10.01 3.10
C TYR A 172 4.73 8.61 3.14
N VAL A 173 3.88 7.60 3.18
CA VAL A 173 4.28 6.20 3.18
C VAL A 173 3.71 5.54 1.93
N VAL A 174 4.57 4.98 1.11
CA VAL A 174 4.16 4.28 -0.11
C VAL A 174 4.34 2.78 0.11
N LEU A 175 3.23 2.06 0.10
CA LEU A 175 3.22 0.62 0.17
C LEU A 175 3.28 0.09 -1.26
N ALA A 176 4.47 -0.33 -1.66
CA ALA A 176 4.74 -0.72 -3.04
C ALA A 176 4.78 -2.24 -3.15
N HIS A 177 3.78 -2.84 -3.78
CA HIS A 177 3.87 -4.23 -4.17
C HIS A 177 4.48 -4.29 -5.57
N LEU A 178 5.76 -3.95 -5.62
CA LEU A 178 6.60 -3.90 -6.83
C LEU A 178 7.73 -4.93 -6.70
N GLY A 179 8.82 -4.75 -7.38
CA GLY A 179 9.98 -5.63 -7.25
C GLY A 179 11.27 -4.85 -7.07
N VAL A 180 12.29 -5.52 -6.60
CA VAL A 180 13.64 -4.93 -6.42
C VAL A 180 14.73 -5.75 -7.08
N ASP A 181 14.42 -6.92 -7.62
CA ASP A 181 15.41 -7.80 -8.24
C ASP A 181 15.64 -7.50 -9.72
N THR A 182 16.62 -8.17 -10.32
CA THR A 182 17.00 -7.92 -11.72
C THR A 182 15.99 -8.42 -12.75
N THR A 183 15.02 -9.25 -12.33
CA THR A 183 13.98 -9.75 -13.23
C THR A 183 12.81 -8.78 -13.34
N THR A 184 12.68 -7.82 -12.41
CA THR A 184 11.64 -6.81 -12.44
C THR A 184 12.04 -5.68 -13.39
N PRO A 185 11.19 -5.27 -14.34
CA PRO A 185 11.48 -4.09 -15.16
C PRO A 185 11.84 -2.89 -14.31
N VAL A 186 12.84 -2.12 -14.73
CA VAL A 186 13.36 -0.98 -13.95
C VAL A 186 12.24 -0.01 -13.55
N ALA A 187 11.33 0.30 -14.47
CA ALA A 187 10.23 1.23 -14.20
C ALA A 187 9.25 0.74 -13.12
N TRP A 188 9.29 -0.56 -12.80
CA TRP A 188 8.37 -1.19 -11.83
C TRP A 188 9.08 -1.65 -10.56
N ARG A 189 10.28 -1.14 -10.30
CA ARG A 189 11.01 -1.45 -9.07
C ARG A 189 10.71 -0.42 -8.00
N GLY A 190 10.64 -0.89 -6.76
CA GLY A 190 10.47 -0.01 -5.61
C GLY A 190 11.59 1.00 -5.47
N SER A 191 12.84 0.64 -5.80
CA SER A 191 13.98 1.56 -5.77
C SER A 191 13.84 2.69 -6.79
N THR A 192 13.33 2.39 -7.99
CA THR A 192 13.08 3.41 -9.01
C THR A 192 11.96 4.36 -8.59
N LEU A 193 10.92 3.82 -7.97
CA LEU A 193 9.85 4.63 -7.41
C LEU A 193 10.38 5.56 -6.31
N ALA A 194 11.17 5.04 -5.39
CA ALA A 194 11.76 5.84 -4.31
C ALA A 194 12.61 6.99 -4.87
N GLU A 195 13.41 6.71 -5.89
CA GLU A 195 14.22 7.73 -6.55
C GLU A 195 13.34 8.80 -7.21
N ALA A 196 12.29 8.40 -7.93
CA ALA A 196 11.38 9.33 -8.57
C ALA A 196 10.68 10.23 -7.55
N LEU A 197 10.26 9.67 -6.42
CA LEU A 197 9.63 10.44 -5.35
C LEU A 197 10.59 11.44 -4.72
N SER A 198 11.88 11.08 -4.61
CA SER A 198 12.89 12.02 -4.10
C SER A 198 13.08 13.25 -4.99
N LYS A 199 12.70 13.14 -6.25
CA LYS A 199 12.79 14.24 -7.23
C LYS A 199 11.47 15.02 -7.39
N ASN A 200 10.41 14.57 -6.75
CA ASN A 200 9.10 15.23 -6.86
C ASN A 200 9.12 16.52 -6.01
N PRO A 201 8.96 17.69 -6.63
CA PRO A 201 9.00 18.96 -5.90
C PRO A 201 7.91 19.11 -4.84
N LEU A 202 6.78 18.42 -5.01
CA LEU A 202 5.68 18.43 -4.04
C LEU A 202 6.05 17.71 -2.73
N LEU A 203 7.07 16.87 -2.77
CA LEU A 203 7.55 16.12 -1.60
C LEU A 203 8.82 16.71 -0.99
N LYS A 204 9.28 17.84 -1.49
CA LYS A 204 10.44 18.50 -0.94
C LYS A 204 10.19 18.93 0.51
N GLY A 205 11.11 18.55 1.40
CA GLY A 205 10.95 18.82 2.83
C GLY A 205 10.00 17.89 3.55
N LYS A 206 9.43 16.91 2.85
CA LYS A 206 8.57 15.90 3.44
C LYS A 206 9.36 14.63 3.75
N ARG A 207 8.86 13.86 4.70
CA ARG A 207 9.41 12.55 5.00
C ARG A 207 8.70 11.51 4.13
N VAL A 208 9.45 10.73 3.37
CA VAL A 208 8.90 9.72 2.46
C VAL A 208 9.50 8.37 2.78
N THR A 209 8.65 7.38 3.02
CA THR A 209 9.05 6.01 3.29
C THR A 209 8.44 5.11 2.23
N VAL A 210 9.25 4.29 1.57
CA VAL A 210 8.77 3.32 0.57
C VAL A 210 9.03 1.91 1.09
N ILE A 211 7.97 1.11 1.14
CA ILE A 211 8.01 -0.28 1.58
C ILE A 211 7.63 -1.18 0.42
N ASP A 212 8.51 -2.09 0.02
CA ASP A 212 8.26 -3.00 -1.10
C ASP A 212 8.13 -4.44 -0.58
N GLY A 213 7.02 -5.08 -0.93
CA GLY A 213 6.71 -6.44 -0.48
C GLY A 213 6.73 -7.52 -1.54
N HIS A 214 6.83 -7.17 -2.83
CA HIS A 214 6.63 -8.16 -3.90
C HIS A 214 7.77 -9.17 -4.01
N SER A 215 9.00 -8.71 -4.07
CA SER A 215 10.15 -9.59 -4.24
C SER A 215 10.61 -10.27 -2.94
N HIS A 216 10.06 -9.86 -1.81
CA HIS A 216 10.45 -10.35 -0.48
C HIS A 216 11.94 -10.18 -0.19
N THR A 217 12.59 -9.22 -0.85
CA THR A 217 14.01 -8.90 -0.65
C THR A 217 14.14 -7.85 0.46
N VAL A 218 15.07 -8.10 1.35
CA VAL A 218 15.33 -7.22 2.49
C VAL A 218 16.64 -6.45 2.29
#